data_4dbe725e92fa3e592f10d28490a48431
#
_entry.id   4dbe725e92fa3e592f10d28490a48431
#
_cell.length_a   1.000
_cell.length_b   1.000
_cell.length_c   1.000
_cell.angle_alpha   90.00
_cell.angle_beta   90.00
_cell.angle_gamma   90.00
#
_symmetry.space_group_name_H-M   'P 1'
#
loop_
_entity.id
_entity.type
_entity.pdbx_description
1 polymer ?
#
loop_
_entity_poly.entity_id
_entity_poly.type
_entity_poly.pdbx_seq_one_letter_code
_entity_poly.pdbx_strand_id
1 'polypeptide(L)'
;MRFDGKHVVVTGASRGIGRAVAEAFASSGARLTVLADDPAITQAARDIAHSGSSAVLPIHCDIADRAAVQAAFAPLDAIDVLINNAGLERLTPIRTDDPAVLDTYHRIIDINVNGSFWVTHASLPHMKRGGRIIFTASIWGKSVEAEFAAYCASKHAVIGLMRVLAKELGPDGINVNAVCPGWVRTEASMRSLRIMAERSNRPEAELLDEIVGGQAIGGLMEPKDIVGPYLFLASDAAANITGQALNIDRGEVMI
;
A
#
# COMPACT_ATOMS: atom_id res chain seq x y z
N MET A 1 8.20 18.64 -0.72
CA MET A 1 6.98 18.89 0.09
C MET A 1 7.37 18.77 1.55
N ARG A 2 6.81 19.61 2.44
CA ARG A 2 7.05 19.55 3.90
C ARG A 2 5.78 19.11 4.60
N PHE A 3 5.95 18.32 5.68
CA PHE A 3 4.86 17.79 6.50
C PHE A 3 5.08 18.06 8.00
N ASP A 4 5.75 19.19 8.31
CA ASP A 4 6.02 19.60 9.68
C ASP A 4 4.71 19.70 10.49
N GLY A 5 4.68 19.06 11.64
CA GLY A 5 3.50 19.02 12.54
C GLY A 5 2.37 18.10 12.05
N LYS A 6 2.50 17.46 10.88
CA LYS A 6 1.51 16.50 10.39
C LYS A 6 1.73 15.11 10.99
N HIS A 7 0.63 14.45 11.36
CA HIS A 7 0.63 13.07 11.79
C HIS A 7 0.25 12.15 10.62
N VAL A 8 1.17 11.28 10.23
CA VAL A 8 0.98 10.33 9.15
C VAL A 8 0.98 8.90 9.70
N VAL A 9 -0.04 8.13 9.37
CA VAL A 9 -0.15 6.71 9.71
C VAL A 9 0.13 5.88 8.47
N VAL A 10 1.05 4.90 8.56
CA VAL A 10 1.41 4.03 7.43
C VAL A 10 1.27 2.57 7.84
N THR A 11 0.44 1.80 7.14
CA THR A 11 0.33 0.36 7.35
C THR A 11 1.28 -0.43 6.43
N GLY A 12 1.77 -1.59 6.89
CA GLY A 12 2.73 -2.41 6.14
C GLY A 12 4.09 -1.73 5.99
N ALA A 13 4.55 -1.01 7.01
CA ALA A 13 5.76 -0.18 6.97
C ALA A 13 7.04 -0.89 7.43
N SER A 14 7.02 -2.19 7.72
CA SER A 14 8.23 -2.93 8.12
C SER A 14 9.24 -3.09 6.99
N ARG A 15 8.78 -3.11 5.72
CA ARG A 15 9.60 -3.32 4.52
C ARG A 15 8.96 -2.73 3.25
N GLY A 16 9.70 -2.84 2.15
CA GLY A 16 9.20 -2.54 0.80
C GLY A 16 8.68 -1.11 0.62
N ILE A 17 7.55 -1.00 -0.08
CA ILE A 17 6.93 0.28 -0.44
C ILE A 17 6.54 1.07 0.82
N GLY A 18 5.86 0.42 1.77
CA GLY A 18 5.39 1.11 2.99
C GLY A 18 6.52 1.69 3.82
N ARG A 19 7.66 0.98 3.91
CA ARG A 19 8.86 1.49 4.58
C ARG A 19 9.42 2.71 3.85
N ALA A 20 9.60 2.63 2.53
CA ALA A 20 10.12 3.75 1.75
C ALA A 20 9.21 5.00 1.84
N VAL A 21 7.88 4.79 1.83
CA VAL A 21 6.90 5.87 2.02
C VAL A 21 7.03 6.48 3.41
N ALA A 22 7.15 5.66 4.46
CA ALA A 22 7.33 6.16 5.83
C ALA A 22 8.65 6.95 5.98
N GLU A 23 9.77 6.46 5.41
CA GLU A 23 11.06 7.16 5.38
C GLU A 23 10.94 8.52 4.67
N ALA A 24 10.22 8.59 3.56
CA ALA A 24 10.01 9.83 2.81
C ALA A 24 9.19 10.88 3.62
N PHE A 25 8.14 10.43 4.32
CA PHE A 25 7.38 11.31 5.21
C PHE A 25 8.21 11.76 6.42
N ALA A 26 9.01 10.86 7.03
CA ALA A 26 9.93 11.21 8.12
C ALA A 26 10.92 12.30 7.68
N SER A 27 11.58 12.11 6.54
CA SER A 27 12.50 13.08 5.95
C SER A 27 11.83 14.41 5.59
N SER A 28 10.51 14.40 5.41
CA SER A 28 9.70 15.59 5.12
C SER A 28 9.16 16.29 6.39
N GLY A 29 9.50 15.80 7.60
CA GLY A 29 9.18 16.43 8.89
C GLY A 29 7.88 15.91 9.55
N ALA A 30 7.25 14.86 9.03
CA ALA A 30 6.03 14.31 9.61
C ALA A 30 6.32 13.53 10.90
N ARG A 31 5.40 13.57 11.87
CA ARG A 31 5.29 12.59 12.94
C ARG A 31 4.63 11.32 12.40
N LEU A 32 5.15 10.16 12.75
CA LEU A 32 4.70 8.89 12.17
C LEU A 32 4.13 7.92 13.21
N THR A 33 3.07 7.22 12.81
CA THR A 33 2.68 5.93 13.38
C THR A 33 2.80 4.88 12.27
N VAL A 34 3.56 3.82 12.52
CA VAL A 34 3.84 2.76 11.54
C VAL A 34 3.33 1.43 12.06
N LEU A 35 2.56 0.70 11.23
CA LEU A 35 1.96 -0.57 11.60
C LEU A 35 2.45 -1.69 10.68
N ALA A 36 2.64 -2.89 11.23
CA ALA A 36 2.77 -4.14 10.49
C ALA A 36 2.42 -5.34 11.38
N ASP A 37 2.11 -6.47 10.74
CA ASP A 37 1.96 -7.79 11.38
C ASP A 37 3.30 -8.50 11.64
N ASP A 38 4.39 -7.86 11.28
CA ASP A 38 5.76 -8.35 11.44
C ASP A 38 6.41 -7.67 12.64
N PRO A 39 6.94 -8.42 13.65
CA PRO A 39 7.66 -7.85 14.80
C PRO A 39 8.84 -6.96 14.42
N ALA A 40 9.39 -7.11 13.20
CA ALA A 40 10.44 -6.25 12.67
C ALA A 40 10.01 -4.78 12.56
N ILE A 41 8.72 -4.45 12.70
CA ILE A 41 8.22 -3.06 12.69
C ILE A 41 8.89 -2.18 13.74
N THR A 42 9.25 -2.76 14.89
CA THR A 42 9.95 -2.03 15.95
C THR A 42 11.35 -1.57 15.51
N GLN A 43 12.09 -2.44 14.82
CA GLN A 43 13.39 -2.06 14.27
C GLN A 43 13.24 -1.13 13.07
N ALA A 44 12.29 -1.40 12.18
CA ALA A 44 11.99 -0.52 11.05
C ALA A 44 11.66 0.92 11.50
N ALA A 45 10.90 1.09 12.59
CA ALA A 45 10.59 2.41 13.14
C ALA A 45 11.84 3.17 13.63
N ARG A 46 12.79 2.47 14.25
CA ARG A 46 14.08 3.07 14.64
C ARG A 46 14.87 3.55 13.42
N ASP A 47 14.94 2.72 12.39
CA ASP A 47 15.64 3.03 11.15
C ASP A 47 14.98 4.21 10.42
N ILE A 48 13.63 4.25 10.36
CA ILE A 48 12.86 5.35 9.79
C ILE A 48 13.13 6.66 10.56
N ALA A 49 13.19 6.60 11.90
CA ALA A 49 13.49 7.77 12.71
C ALA A 49 14.88 8.35 12.44
N HIS A 50 15.85 7.52 12.04
CA HIS A 50 17.19 7.98 11.64
C HIS A 50 17.19 8.70 10.27
N SER A 51 16.19 8.47 9.43
CA SER A 51 16.05 9.15 8.13
C SER A 51 15.49 10.57 8.24
N GLY A 52 14.91 10.92 9.39
CA GLY A 52 14.35 12.24 9.70
C GLY A 52 14.32 12.49 11.20
N SER A 53 14.18 13.73 11.63
CA SER A 53 14.13 14.11 13.05
C SER A 53 12.77 13.86 13.74
N SER A 54 11.93 13.01 13.16
CA SER A 54 10.53 12.82 13.58
C SER A 54 10.37 11.67 14.58
N ALA A 55 9.44 11.81 15.52
CA ALA A 55 9.01 10.70 16.37
C ALA A 55 8.27 9.66 15.52
N VAL A 56 8.68 8.39 15.65
CA VAL A 56 8.04 7.25 14.97
C VAL A 56 7.54 6.25 16.00
N LEU A 57 6.22 6.06 16.05
CA LEU A 57 5.55 5.10 16.91
C LEU A 57 5.32 3.79 16.16
N PRO A 58 5.99 2.68 16.53
CA PRO A 58 5.69 1.38 15.97
C PRO A 58 4.49 0.72 16.64
N ILE A 59 3.62 0.08 15.87
CA ILE A 59 2.53 -0.75 16.36
C ILE A 59 2.57 -2.10 15.65
N HIS A 60 2.73 -3.19 16.42
CA HIS A 60 2.58 -4.54 15.89
C HIS A 60 1.09 -4.87 15.83
N CYS A 61 0.53 -5.00 14.62
CA CYS A 61 -0.90 -5.20 14.40
C CYS A 61 -1.15 -5.93 13.08
N ASP A 62 -1.90 -7.03 13.15
CA ASP A 62 -2.51 -7.65 11.98
C ASP A 62 -3.79 -6.88 11.63
N ILE A 63 -3.80 -6.24 10.46
CA ILE A 63 -4.96 -5.43 10.05
C ILE A 63 -6.19 -6.26 9.67
N ALA A 64 -6.06 -7.57 9.46
CA ALA A 64 -7.19 -8.46 9.27
C ALA A 64 -7.97 -8.71 10.58
N ASP A 65 -7.34 -8.49 11.73
CA ASP A 65 -8.00 -8.51 13.05
C ASP A 65 -8.62 -7.14 13.36
N ARG A 66 -9.94 -7.06 13.20
CA ARG A 66 -10.71 -5.83 13.49
C ARG A 66 -10.51 -5.33 14.92
N ALA A 67 -10.46 -6.23 15.90
CA ALA A 67 -10.32 -5.85 17.31
C ALA A 67 -8.92 -5.29 17.58
N ALA A 68 -7.88 -5.92 17.02
CA ALA A 68 -6.52 -5.42 17.10
C ALA A 68 -6.38 -4.03 16.46
N VAL A 69 -7.02 -3.81 15.30
CA VAL A 69 -7.03 -2.49 14.64
C VAL A 69 -7.70 -1.44 15.53
N GLN A 70 -8.88 -1.74 16.09
CA GLN A 70 -9.56 -0.81 16.99
C GLN A 70 -8.69 -0.45 18.21
N ALA A 71 -8.05 -1.44 18.82
CA ALA A 71 -7.15 -1.22 19.97
C ALA A 71 -5.92 -0.38 19.58
N ALA A 72 -5.36 -0.61 18.37
CA ALA A 72 -4.20 0.13 17.86
C ALA A 72 -4.50 1.61 17.60
N PHE A 73 -5.71 1.94 17.12
CA PHE A 73 -6.09 3.31 16.78
C PHE A 73 -6.66 4.10 17.95
N ALA A 74 -7.29 3.44 18.93
CA ALA A 74 -7.96 4.09 20.06
C ALA A 74 -7.09 5.13 20.82
N PRO A 75 -5.77 4.92 21.06
CA PRO A 75 -4.92 5.88 21.77
C PRO A 75 -4.33 6.96 20.86
N LEU A 76 -4.58 6.94 19.55
CA LEU A 76 -3.95 7.89 18.63
C LEU A 76 -4.60 9.28 18.72
N ASP A 77 -3.76 10.29 18.58
CA ASP A 77 -4.21 11.68 18.39
C ASP A 77 -4.80 11.91 16.97
N ALA A 78 -5.03 13.20 16.65
CA ALA A 78 -5.46 13.58 15.30
C ALA A 78 -4.52 13.04 14.20
N ILE A 79 -5.11 12.47 13.14
CA ILE A 79 -4.44 11.91 11.97
C ILE A 79 -4.69 12.85 10.78
N ASP A 80 -3.61 13.34 10.16
CA ASP A 80 -3.68 14.17 8.97
C ASP A 80 -3.65 13.32 7.69
N VAL A 81 -2.84 12.26 7.68
CA VAL A 81 -2.67 11.38 6.50
C VAL A 81 -2.70 9.92 6.91
N LEU A 82 -3.52 9.13 6.23
CA LEU A 82 -3.53 7.69 6.33
C LEU A 82 -3.04 7.06 5.02
N ILE A 83 -2.02 6.20 5.11
CA ILE A 83 -1.52 5.38 4.01
C ILE A 83 -1.90 3.92 4.27
N ASN A 84 -2.93 3.46 3.59
CA ASN A 84 -3.34 2.05 3.54
C ASN A 84 -2.43 1.30 2.55
N ASN A 85 -1.28 0.84 3.03
CA ASN A 85 -0.29 0.15 2.19
C ASN A 85 -0.15 -1.33 2.52
N ALA A 86 -0.46 -1.78 3.73
CA ALA A 86 -0.39 -3.19 4.07
C ALA A 86 -1.16 -4.05 3.06
N GLY A 87 -0.55 -5.14 2.62
CA GLY A 87 -1.15 -6.02 1.64
C GLY A 87 -0.34 -7.30 1.45
N LEU A 88 -1.05 -8.35 1.06
CA LEU A 88 -0.48 -9.64 0.74
C LEU A 88 -0.64 -9.91 -0.76
N GLU A 89 0.45 -10.33 -1.39
CA GLU A 89 0.49 -10.76 -2.78
C GLU A 89 1.05 -12.19 -2.83
N ARG A 90 0.28 -13.11 -3.40
CA ARG A 90 0.62 -14.52 -3.61
C ARG A 90 -0.11 -15.03 -4.85
N LEU A 91 0.45 -16.08 -5.45
CA LEU A 91 -0.24 -16.83 -6.49
C LEU A 91 -1.43 -17.59 -5.89
N THR A 92 -2.55 -17.52 -6.57
CA THR A 92 -3.80 -18.23 -6.23
C THR A 92 -4.45 -18.75 -7.51
N PRO A 93 -3.80 -19.74 -8.18
CA PRO A 93 -4.33 -20.30 -9.43
C PRO A 93 -5.70 -20.95 -9.19
N ILE A 94 -6.63 -20.74 -10.12
CA ILE A 94 -7.99 -21.29 -10.00
C ILE A 94 -8.01 -22.83 -10.13
N ARG A 95 -7.05 -23.41 -10.84
CA ARG A 95 -6.91 -24.86 -10.96
C ARG A 95 -5.93 -25.36 -9.91
N THR A 96 -6.44 -25.64 -8.73
CA THR A 96 -5.67 -26.16 -7.61
C THR A 96 -6.54 -27.05 -6.74
N ASP A 97 -5.96 -28.15 -6.25
CA ASP A 97 -6.54 -29.01 -5.20
C ASP A 97 -5.83 -28.79 -3.85
N ASP A 98 -4.88 -27.83 -3.78
CA ASP A 98 -4.14 -27.51 -2.56
C ASP A 98 -4.98 -26.60 -1.65
N PRO A 99 -5.45 -27.07 -0.49
CA PRO A 99 -6.22 -26.25 0.44
C PRO A 99 -5.45 -25.02 0.93
N ALA A 100 -4.12 -25.06 1.01
CA ALA A 100 -3.31 -23.91 1.41
C ALA A 100 -3.42 -22.73 0.42
N VAL A 101 -3.67 -23.00 -0.85
CA VAL A 101 -3.95 -21.95 -1.85
C VAL A 101 -5.30 -21.29 -1.59
N LEU A 102 -6.31 -22.07 -1.20
CA LEU A 102 -7.64 -21.55 -0.84
C LEU A 102 -7.58 -20.71 0.44
N ASP A 103 -6.84 -21.17 1.45
CA ASP A 103 -6.59 -20.39 2.67
C ASP A 103 -5.84 -19.07 2.34
N THR A 104 -4.87 -19.14 1.43
CA THR A 104 -4.15 -17.96 0.94
C THR A 104 -5.08 -16.98 0.22
N TYR A 105 -6.04 -17.48 -0.57
CA TYR A 105 -7.07 -16.65 -1.21
C TYR A 105 -7.85 -15.85 -0.16
N HIS A 106 -8.38 -16.52 0.87
CA HIS A 106 -9.11 -15.86 1.96
C HIS A 106 -8.24 -14.84 2.68
N ARG A 107 -7.00 -15.21 3.02
CA ARG A 107 -6.07 -14.33 3.70
C ARG A 107 -5.74 -13.06 2.92
N ILE A 108 -5.62 -13.14 1.58
CA ILE A 108 -5.42 -11.98 0.71
C ILE A 108 -6.63 -11.03 0.78
N ILE A 109 -7.85 -11.56 0.70
CA ILE A 109 -9.07 -10.75 0.81
C ILE A 109 -9.17 -10.09 2.19
N ASP A 110 -8.90 -10.85 3.25
CA ASP A 110 -8.97 -10.36 4.62
C ASP A 110 -7.98 -9.22 4.89
N ILE A 111 -6.74 -9.34 4.42
CA ILE A 111 -5.75 -8.26 4.59
C ILE A 111 -6.05 -7.10 3.65
N ASN A 112 -6.14 -7.37 2.34
CA ASN A 112 -6.12 -6.29 1.34
C ASN A 112 -7.43 -5.49 1.32
N VAL A 113 -8.57 -6.14 1.52
CA VAL A 113 -9.90 -5.52 1.44
C VAL A 113 -10.44 -5.21 2.83
N ASN A 114 -10.68 -6.25 3.63
CA ASN A 114 -11.29 -6.10 4.95
C ASN A 114 -10.39 -5.29 5.88
N GLY A 115 -9.09 -5.61 5.92
CA GLY A 115 -8.10 -4.90 6.74
C GLY A 115 -7.97 -3.43 6.38
N SER A 116 -7.91 -3.10 5.08
CA SER A 116 -7.89 -1.71 4.62
C SER A 116 -9.16 -0.95 5.01
N PHE A 117 -10.31 -1.60 4.98
CA PHE A 117 -11.58 -1.03 5.45
C PHE A 117 -11.55 -0.80 6.97
N TRP A 118 -11.12 -1.79 7.78
CA TRP A 118 -11.05 -1.64 9.24
C TRP A 118 -10.11 -0.53 9.68
N VAL A 119 -8.93 -0.44 9.06
CA VAL A 119 -7.96 0.63 9.32
C VAL A 119 -8.55 1.99 8.97
N THR A 120 -9.18 2.13 7.81
CA THR A 120 -9.84 3.38 7.43
C THR A 120 -10.94 3.74 8.42
N HIS A 121 -11.85 2.80 8.73
CA HIS A 121 -12.93 3.02 9.68
C HIS A 121 -12.42 3.46 11.06
N ALA A 122 -11.37 2.83 11.58
CA ALA A 122 -10.78 3.16 12.88
C ALA A 122 -10.06 4.52 12.88
N SER A 123 -9.59 4.99 11.71
CA SER A 123 -8.90 6.29 11.58
C SER A 123 -9.87 7.49 11.54
N LEU A 124 -11.10 7.29 11.04
CA LEU A 124 -12.04 8.40 10.82
C LEU A 124 -12.34 9.27 12.05
N PRO A 125 -12.54 8.72 13.26
CA PRO A 125 -12.76 9.55 14.46
C PRO A 125 -11.59 10.50 14.78
N HIS A 126 -10.39 10.20 14.27
CA HIS A 126 -9.16 10.98 14.46
C HIS A 126 -8.88 11.94 13.30
N MET A 127 -9.63 11.87 12.20
CA MET A 127 -9.41 12.69 11.00
C MET A 127 -10.32 13.93 11.01
N LYS A 128 -9.82 15.00 10.42
CA LYS A 128 -10.54 16.28 10.29
C LYS A 128 -10.50 16.76 8.84
N ARG A 129 -11.23 17.85 8.56
CA ARG A 129 -11.16 18.57 7.29
C ARG A 129 -9.70 18.83 6.91
N GLY A 130 -9.35 18.54 5.66
CA GLY A 130 -7.99 18.58 5.15
C GLY A 130 -7.27 17.22 5.27
N GLY A 131 -7.92 16.19 5.83
CA GLY A 131 -7.38 14.83 5.90
C GLY A 131 -7.15 14.21 4.54
N ARG A 132 -6.20 13.28 4.46
CA ARG A 132 -5.82 12.55 3.24
C ARG A 132 -5.78 11.05 3.52
N ILE A 133 -6.47 10.28 2.68
CA ILE A 133 -6.41 8.80 2.72
C ILE A 133 -5.87 8.33 1.38
N ILE A 134 -4.80 7.55 1.41
CA ILE A 134 -4.14 7.04 0.20
C ILE A 134 -4.02 5.53 0.31
N PHE A 135 -4.59 4.83 -0.67
CA PHE A 135 -4.47 3.38 -0.78
C PHE A 135 -3.31 2.99 -1.70
N THR A 136 -2.55 1.98 -1.34
CA THR A 136 -1.66 1.28 -2.25
C THR A 136 -2.46 0.19 -2.96
N ALA A 137 -2.97 0.52 -4.16
CA ALA A 137 -3.62 -0.44 -5.04
C ALA A 137 -2.55 -1.22 -5.84
N SER A 138 -2.73 -1.37 -7.12
CA SER A 138 -1.80 -1.96 -8.09
C SER A 138 -2.29 -1.65 -9.51
N ILE A 139 -1.44 -1.72 -10.51
CA ILE A 139 -1.89 -1.81 -11.91
C ILE A 139 -2.83 -3.01 -12.12
N TRP A 140 -2.63 -4.10 -11.37
CA TRP A 140 -3.54 -5.26 -11.37
C TRP A 140 -4.86 -5.03 -10.61
N GLY A 141 -5.13 -3.83 -10.17
CA GLY A 141 -6.46 -3.33 -9.81
C GLY A 141 -7.20 -2.68 -10.98
N LYS A 142 -6.56 -2.57 -12.16
CA LYS A 142 -7.09 -2.03 -13.43
C LYS A 142 -6.88 -3.00 -14.59
N SER A 143 -5.84 -3.80 -14.54
CA SER A 143 -5.53 -4.92 -15.42
C SER A 143 -5.53 -6.23 -14.61
N VAL A 144 -5.08 -7.33 -15.20
CA VAL A 144 -5.02 -8.64 -14.55
C VAL A 144 -3.72 -9.35 -14.87
N GLU A 145 -3.36 -10.32 -14.00
CA GLU A 145 -2.30 -11.27 -14.25
C GLU A 145 -2.82 -12.69 -13.95
N ALA A 146 -2.48 -13.63 -14.81
CA ALA A 146 -2.87 -15.02 -14.62
C ALA A 146 -2.30 -15.57 -13.30
N GLU A 147 -3.02 -16.50 -12.68
CA GLU A 147 -2.66 -17.13 -11.41
C GLU A 147 -2.68 -16.20 -10.17
N PHE A 148 -3.02 -14.91 -10.30
CA PHE A 148 -3.15 -13.96 -9.18
C PHE A 148 -4.61 -13.61 -8.87
N ALA A 149 -5.53 -14.59 -8.94
CA ALA A 149 -6.97 -14.37 -8.81
C ALA A 149 -7.35 -13.55 -7.58
N ALA A 150 -6.91 -13.94 -6.37
CA ALA A 150 -7.23 -13.23 -5.14
C ALA A 150 -6.62 -11.83 -5.12
N TYR A 151 -5.36 -11.68 -5.53
CA TYR A 151 -4.68 -10.39 -5.52
C TYR A 151 -5.33 -9.40 -6.48
N CYS A 152 -5.54 -9.78 -7.75
CA CYS A 152 -6.22 -8.93 -8.75
C CYS A 152 -7.61 -8.54 -8.26
N ALA A 153 -8.43 -9.50 -7.79
CA ALA A 153 -9.76 -9.23 -7.24
C ALA A 153 -9.68 -8.24 -6.07
N SER A 154 -8.74 -8.43 -5.13
CA SER A 154 -8.58 -7.54 -3.99
C SER A 154 -8.19 -6.12 -4.39
N LYS A 155 -7.31 -5.94 -5.39
CA LYS A 155 -6.86 -4.61 -5.83
C LYS A 155 -7.93 -3.88 -6.65
N HIS A 156 -8.77 -4.59 -7.40
CA HIS A 156 -9.99 -4.02 -7.99
C HIS A 156 -10.98 -3.57 -6.90
N ALA A 157 -11.20 -4.41 -5.87
CA ALA A 157 -12.06 -4.06 -4.75
C ALA A 157 -11.56 -2.82 -3.99
N VAL A 158 -10.24 -2.69 -3.75
CA VAL A 158 -9.64 -1.51 -3.11
C VAL A 158 -9.89 -0.23 -3.91
N ILE A 159 -9.79 -0.27 -5.25
CA ILE A 159 -10.11 0.90 -6.09
C ILE A 159 -11.60 1.24 -6.00
N GLY A 160 -12.48 0.24 -5.99
CA GLY A 160 -13.92 0.45 -5.77
C GLY A 160 -14.21 1.08 -4.41
N LEU A 161 -13.65 0.53 -3.33
CA LEU A 161 -13.76 1.04 -1.97
C LEU A 161 -13.26 2.49 -1.88
N MET A 162 -12.08 2.79 -2.41
CA MET A 162 -11.49 4.12 -2.44
C MET A 162 -12.44 5.15 -3.07
N ARG A 163 -13.09 4.79 -4.19
CA ARG A 163 -14.04 5.69 -4.89
C ARG A 163 -15.32 5.95 -4.09
N VAL A 164 -15.84 4.94 -3.39
CA VAL A 164 -16.99 5.09 -2.47
C VAL A 164 -16.62 6.05 -1.35
N LEU A 165 -15.48 5.79 -0.68
CA LEU A 165 -15.00 6.63 0.41
C LEU A 165 -14.71 8.07 -0.03
N ALA A 166 -14.23 8.29 -1.25
CA ALA A 166 -14.04 9.63 -1.79
C ALA A 166 -15.35 10.42 -1.88
N LYS A 167 -16.46 9.74 -2.21
CA LYS A 167 -17.80 10.37 -2.24
C LYS A 167 -18.37 10.60 -0.84
N GLU A 168 -18.20 9.63 0.05
CA GLU A 168 -18.75 9.72 1.41
C GLU A 168 -18.02 10.75 2.27
N LEU A 169 -16.68 10.84 2.16
CA LEU A 169 -15.85 11.70 3.00
C LEU A 169 -15.52 13.07 2.38
N GLY A 170 -15.82 13.24 1.09
CA GLY A 170 -15.66 14.52 0.39
C GLY A 170 -16.38 15.69 1.06
N PRO A 171 -17.67 15.58 1.49
CA PRO A 171 -18.37 16.60 2.25
C PRO A 171 -17.65 17.02 3.55
N ASP A 172 -16.93 16.09 4.20
CA ASP A 172 -16.13 16.36 5.39
C ASP A 172 -14.78 17.00 5.07
N GLY A 173 -14.45 17.15 3.76
CA GLY A 173 -13.20 17.74 3.28
C GLY A 173 -12.00 16.78 3.41
N ILE A 174 -12.24 15.47 3.36
CA ILE A 174 -11.21 14.43 3.35
C ILE A 174 -11.06 13.91 1.91
N ASN A 175 -9.85 13.98 1.35
CA ASN A 175 -9.55 13.42 0.04
C ASN A 175 -9.14 11.96 0.16
N VAL A 176 -9.66 11.13 -0.76
CA VAL A 176 -9.34 9.69 -0.81
C VAL A 176 -8.89 9.32 -2.21
N ASN A 177 -7.66 8.81 -2.33
CA ASN A 177 -7.06 8.45 -3.61
C ASN A 177 -6.31 7.12 -3.50
N ALA A 178 -5.83 6.59 -4.62
CA ALA A 178 -4.98 5.41 -4.67
C ALA A 178 -3.75 5.65 -5.55
N VAL A 179 -2.63 5.03 -5.17
CA VAL A 179 -1.47 4.82 -6.01
C VAL A 179 -1.53 3.38 -6.51
N CYS A 180 -1.31 3.19 -7.81
CA CYS A 180 -1.29 1.90 -8.48
C CYS A 180 0.14 1.63 -9.00
N PRO A 181 1.02 1.02 -8.18
CA PRO A 181 2.36 0.66 -8.65
C PRO A 181 2.29 -0.43 -9.71
N GLY A 182 3.23 -0.37 -10.67
CA GLY A 182 3.65 -1.50 -11.49
C GLY A 182 4.65 -2.38 -10.75
N TRP A 183 5.60 -2.96 -11.48
CA TRP A 183 6.65 -3.79 -10.88
C TRP A 183 7.66 -2.93 -10.11
N VAL A 184 7.74 -3.17 -8.80
CA VAL A 184 8.68 -2.53 -7.87
C VAL A 184 9.51 -3.62 -7.22
N ARG A 185 10.83 -3.45 -7.15
CA ARG A 185 11.76 -4.40 -6.51
C ARG A 185 11.50 -4.46 -5.00
N THR A 186 10.62 -5.35 -4.60
CA THR A 186 10.33 -5.68 -3.21
C THR A 186 10.58 -7.16 -2.96
N GLU A 187 10.70 -7.57 -1.71
CA GLU A 187 10.78 -8.98 -1.37
C GLU A 187 9.57 -9.77 -1.91
N ALA A 188 8.37 -9.17 -1.88
CA ALA A 188 7.14 -9.79 -2.38
C ALA A 188 7.22 -10.03 -3.89
N SER A 189 7.47 -9.00 -4.69
CA SER A 189 7.51 -9.10 -6.15
C SER A 189 8.63 -10.02 -6.64
N MET A 190 9.81 -9.97 -6.02
CA MET A 190 10.93 -10.85 -6.40
C MET A 190 10.68 -12.31 -6.01
N ARG A 191 9.95 -12.57 -4.92
CA ARG A 191 9.49 -13.93 -4.59
C ARG A 191 8.51 -14.45 -5.65
N SER A 192 7.56 -13.63 -6.06
CA SER A 192 6.57 -14.03 -7.08
C SER A 192 7.23 -14.25 -8.43
N LEU A 193 8.17 -13.39 -8.83
CA LEU A 193 8.98 -13.60 -10.03
C LEU A 193 9.67 -14.97 -10.01
N ARG A 194 10.30 -15.35 -8.89
CA ARG A 194 10.95 -16.65 -8.75
C ARG A 194 9.96 -17.80 -8.94
N ILE A 195 8.81 -17.75 -8.26
CA ILE A 195 7.79 -18.79 -8.38
C ILE A 195 7.23 -18.87 -9.81
N MET A 196 7.00 -17.74 -10.46
CA MET A 196 6.55 -17.70 -11.86
C MET A 196 7.61 -18.33 -12.80
N ALA A 197 8.88 -18.02 -12.58
CA ALA A 197 10.01 -18.59 -13.35
C ALA A 197 10.11 -20.11 -13.17
N GLU A 198 10.03 -20.60 -11.92
CA GLU A 198 10.02 -22.03 -11.61
C GLU A 198 8.83 -22.75 -12.28
N ARG A 199 7.61 -22.19 -12.20
CA ARG A 199 6.41 -22.78 -12.77
C ARG A 199 6.40 -22.80 -14.31
N SER A 200 6.99 -21.78 -14.94
CA SER A 200 7.11 -21.70 -16.41
C SER A 200 8.37 -22.39 -16.95
N ASN A 201 9.22 -22.90 -16.07
CA ASN A 201 10.53 -23.47 -16.41
C ASN A 201 11.39 -22.50 -17.27
N ARG A 202 11.40 -21.21 -16.86
CA ARG A 202 12.16 -20.14 -17.54
C ARG A 202 13.12 -19.48 -16.55
N PRO A 203 14.26 -18.93 -17.03
CA PRO A 203 15.16 -18.13 -16.18
C PRO A 203 14.45 -16.87 -15.62
N GLU A 204 14.68 -16.56 -14.33
CA GLU A 204 14.13 -15.34 -13.69
C GLU A 204 14.49 -14.07 -14.47
N ALA A 205 15.73 -13.98 -14.99
CA ALA A 205 16.18 -12.81 -15.75
C ALA A 205 15.39 -12.61 -17.03
N GLU A 206 15.09 -13.68 -17.78
CA GLU A 206 14.31 -13.62 -19.02
C GLU A 206 12.88 -13.16 -18.74
N LEU A 207 12.25 -13.69 -17.69
CA LEU A 207 10.90 -13.31 -17.29
C LEU A 207 10.86 -11.85 -16.81
N LEU A 208 11.88 -11.43 -16.06
CA LEU A 208 11.99 -10.03 -15.63
C LEU A 208 12.15 -9.07 -16.82
N ASP A 209 13.00 -9.44 -17.79
CA ASP A 209 13.20 -8.64 -19.00
C ASP A 209 11.91 -8.51 -19.83
N GLU A 210 11.09 -9.57 -19.89
CA GLU A 210 9.77 -9.53 -20.54
C GLU A 210 8.82 -8.57 -19.81
N ILE A 211 8.75 -8.66 -18.46
CA ILE A 211 7.90 -7.79 -17.63
C ILE A 211 8.29 -6.32 -17.81
N VAL A 212 9.58 -6.00 -17.68
CA VAL A 212 10.02 -4.60 -17.82
C VAL A 212 10.04 -4.13 -19.28
N GLY A 213 10.13 -5.05 -20.23
CA GLY A 213 10.08 -4.77 -21.67
C GLY A 213 8.72 -4.29 -22.14
N GLY A 214 7.64 -4.60 -21.41
CA GLY A 214 6.29 -4.08 -21.68
C GLY A 214 6.08 -2.61 -21.25
N GLN A 215 7.04 -2.01 -20.55
CA GLN A 215 6.97 -0.64 -20.05
C GLN A 215 7.45 0.36 -21.11
N ALA A 216 6.81 1.54 -21.18
CA ALA A 216 7.26 2.63 -22.06
C ALA A 216 8.60 3.23 -21.62
N ILE A 217 8.84 3.28 -20.31
CA ILE A 217 10.12 3.67 -19.71
C ILE A 217 10.73 2.42 -19.07
N GLY A 218 11.75 1.85 -19.70
CA GLY A 218 12.33 0.60 -19.26
C GLY A 218 12.96 0.62 -17.86
N GLY A 219 13.11 -0.57 -17.30
CA GLY A 219 13.79 -0.85 -16.04
C GLY A 219 12.87 -1.10 -14.85
N LEU A 220 13.38 -1.83 -13.85
CA LEU A 220 12.67 -2.16 -12.64
C LEU A 220 12.72 -0.98 -11.65
N MET A 221 11.56 -0.58 -11.13
CA MET A 221 11.49 0.48 -10.10
C MET A 221 11.97 -0.04 -8.74
N GLU A 222 12.65 0.84 -8.00
CA GLU A 222 12.92 0.63 -6.57
C GLU A 222 11.82 1.27 -5.72
N PRO A 223 11.60 0.84 -4.45
CA PRO A 223 10.59 1.43 -3.59
C PRO A 223 10.67 2.96 -3.46
N LYS A 224 11.86 3.53 -3.49
CA LYS A 224 12.09 4.99 -3.45
C LYS A 224 11.58 5.73 -4.69
N ASP A 225 11.47 5.06 -5.82
CA ASP A 225 11.06 5.69 -7.09
C ASP A 225 9.57 6.02 -7.11
N ILE A 226 8.78 5.39 -6.23
CA ILE A 226 7.32 5.57 -6.19
C ILE A 226 6.81 6.40 -5.01
N VAL A 227 7.69 6.93 -4.14
CA VAL A 227 7.25 7.71 -2.97
C VAL A 227 6.68 9.09 -3.32
N GLY A 228 7.16 9.70 -4.41
CA GLY A 228 6.73 11.04 -4.85
C GLY A 228 5.22 11.21 -4.97
N PRO A 229 4.49 10.31 -5.63
CA PRO A 229 3.03 10.34 -5.72
C PRO A 229 2.31 10.30 -4.37
N TYR A 230 2.81 9.56 -3.38
CA TYR A 230 2.23 9.55 -2.03
C TYR A 230 2.39 10.92 -1.35
N LEU A 231 3.57 11.51 -1.43
CA LEU A 231 3.81 12.87 -0.90
C LEU A 231 2.94 13.90 -1.63
N PHE A 232 2.82 13.80 -2.96
CA PHE A 232 1.98 14.69 -3.75
C PHE A 232 0.51 14.61 -3.33
N LEU A 233 -0.08 13.40 -3.31
CA LEU A 233 -1.48 13.19 -2.96
C LEU A 233 -1.78 13.56 -1.50
N ALA A 234 -0.79 13.49 -0.61
CA ALA A 234 -0.91 13.92 0.78
C ALA A 234 -0.79 15.43 0.97
N SER A 235 -0.30 16.18 -0.02
CA SER A 235 -0.03 17.61 0.08
C SER A 235 -1.22 18.48 -0.34
N ASP A 236 -1.14 19.77 -0.06
CA ASP A 236 -2.13 20.77 -0.49
C ASP A 236 -2.16 20.95 -2.01
N ALA A 237 -1.09 20.57 -2.74
CA ALA A 237 -1.08 20.57 -4.19
C ALA A 237 -2.13 19.63 -4.80
N ALA A 238 -2.55 18.60 -4.05
CA ALA A 238 -3.60 17.66 -4.45
C ALA A 238 -4.97 17.96 -3.79
N ALA A 239 -5.20 19.15 -3.24
CA ALA A 239 -6.44 19.48 -2.51
C ALA A 239 -7.72 19.24 -3.31
N ASN A 240 -7.67 19.36 -4.64
CA ASN A 240 -8.79 19.17 -5.55
C ASN A 240 -8.77 17.78 -6.23
N ILE A 241 -7.96 16.84 -5.75
CA ILE A 241 -7.84 15.48 -6.30
C ILE A 241 -8.45 14.50 -5.30
N THR A 242 -9.55 13.85 -5.68
CA THR A 242 -10.16 12.77 -4.89
C THR A 242 -10.80 11.73 -5.82
N GLY A 243 -10.88 10.48 -5.39
CA GLY A 243 -11.42 9.35 -6.18
C GLY A 243 -10.53 8.90 -7.33
N GLN A 244 -9.26 9.32 -7.38
CA GLN A 244 -8.33 8.99 -8.45
C GLN A 244 -7.43 7.81 -8.08
N ALA A 245 -7.20 6.92 -9.06
CA ALA A 245 -6.26 5.82 -8.97
C ALA A 245 -5.11 6.08 -9.94
N LEU A 246 -3.97 6.53 -9.41
CA LEU A 246 -2.83 7.03 -10.19
C LEU A 246 -1.83 5.90 -10.46
N ASN A 247 -1.60 5.58 -11.73
CA ASN A 247 -0.59 4.60 -12.11
C ASN A 247 0.83 5.16 -11.96
N ILE A 248 1.71 4.35 -11.37
CA ILE A 248 3.15 4.58 -11.27
C ILE A 248 3.82 3.30 -11.73
N ASP A 249 3.91 3.11 -13.03
CA ASP A 249 4.19 1.83 -13.67
C ASP A 249 5.06 1.97 -14.93
N ARG A 250 5.69 3.12 -15.12
CA ARG A 250 6.52 3.41 -16.30
C ARG A 250 5.78 3.26 -17.64
N GLY A 251 4.44 3.41 -17.62
CA GLY A 251 3.61 3.31 -18.82
C GLY A 251 3.34 1.86 -19.25
N GLU A 252 3.28 0.92 -18.30
CA GLU A 252 2.90 -0.47 -18.55
C GLU A 252 1.39 -0.58 -18.83
N VAL A 253 0.56 0.15 -18.08
CA VAL A 253 -0.90 0.15 -18.20
C VAL A 253 -1.42 1.58 -18.39
N MET A 254 -1.79 1.92 -19.61
CA MET A 254 -2.23 3.27 -20.02
C MET A 254 -3.76 3.35 -20.10
N ILE A 255 -4.45 3.35 -18.93
CA ILE A 255 -5.92 3.45 -18.80
C ILE A 255 -6.34 4.41 -17.69
#